data_0baa4f25d02bfd06ed3f0a085bf3b7b7
#
_entry.id   0baa4f25d02bfd06ed3f0a085bf3b7b7
#
_cell.length_a   1.000
_cell.length_b   1.000
_cell.length_c   1.000
_cell.angle_alpha   90.00
_cell.angle_beta   90.00
_cell.angle_gamma   90.00
#
_symmetry.space_group_name_H-M   'P 1'
#
loop_
_entity.id
_entity.type
_entity.pdbx_description
1 polymer ?
#
loop_
_entity_poly.entity_id
_entity_poly.type
_entity_poly.pdbx_seq_one_letter_code
_entity_poly.pdbx_strand_id
1 'polypeptide(L)'
;MSKHINSSRRQFLQHSMLGAAAAAFPGLLLAGNGKMNRTATPGFIADVEIEFAAQAAQVNIFNSGPATQVQKFIATLRKGPPNTLTQLPGNYLGPILNFQQGQKVRVFFNNNLKEPSIIHWHGLHVPQHSDGHPMYSINTGEQFVYEFEVLNRAGTSFYHSHSHNLTAEQVYRGLAGLIVVNDGDEAKLELPGGEYDLPLVIQDRSFDSQNQLQYLHAMPERIMGFLGSNILVNGKPNAEFSVKSRAYRFRAANGSNSRIYKLGWEDGTPLTAIGTDAGLLAKPETRPYIMLAPGERVDLWLDFSGRKAGSQLTLYSLPYSGVMPGMYDRMHKDGGGMGMMHSRLPQGGKFPIAVFKVSEKVSDSPKLPEKLVSFQRLTERDVDNAANPLPIAISMQHMKPLLNGKSFAMDRVMDFEKVALGSIKKIKIFHDHDSAGQHSGGMGMMGGMQHGDNEHNGESGDHKMGGMGGMGGMGGMGGMGGMGGGMMMEMAHPIHLHGQQYQILSRNAAKVKPADYATVKDGFIDSGWKDTVLVMPGETVEIVKPFQDYKAYFCIIATILNMKT
;
A
#
# COMPACT_ATOMS: atom_id res chain seq x y z
N MET A 1 52.37 -34.71 35.83
CA MET A 1 51.61 -34.27 34.64
C MET A 1 50.13 -34.20 35.00
N SER A 2 49.62 -33.10 35.45
CA SER A 2 48.18 -32.82 35.53
C SER A 2 47.98 -31.47 36.21
N LYS A 3 48.05 -30.37 35.44
CA LYS A 3 47.57 -29.02 35.86
C LYS A 3 47.41 -28.18 34.60
N HIS A 4 46.32 -28.32 33.85
CA HIS A 4 45.88 -27.31 32.87
C HIS A 4 44.47 -27.62 32.33
N ILE A 5 43.43 -27.67 33.18
CA ILE A 5 42.04 -27.71 32.66
C ILE A 5 41.05 -27.04 33.65
N ASN A 6 41.40 -26.02 34.36
CA ASN A 6 40.41 -25.38 35.26
C ASN A 6 40.23 -23.84 35.10
N SER A 7 40.91 -23.17 34.18
CA SER A 7 40.72 -21.73 33.96
C SER A 7 39.63 -21.40 32.91
N SER A 8 39.43 -22.29 31.94
CA SER A 8 38.48 -22.04 30.85
C SER A 8 37.00 -22.23 31.23
N ARG A 9 36.70 -23.15 32.18
CA ARG A 9 35.33 -23.36 32.69
C ARG A 9 34.81 -22.23 33.55
N ARG A 10 35.69 -21.59 34.32
CA ARG A 10 35.31 -20.48 35.21
C ARG A 10 35.06 -19.19 34.42
N GLN A 11 35.80 -18.92 33.37
CA GLN A 11 35.55 -17.82 32.43
C GLN A 11 34.32 -18.05 31.58
N PHE A 12 34.05 -19.28 31.13
CA PHE A 12 32.82 -19.62 30.42
C PHE A 12 31.57 -19.44 31.28
N LEU A 13 31.60 -19.85 32.56
CA LEU A 13 30.50 -19.67 33.48
C LEU A 13 30.28 -18.18 33.89
N GLN A 14 31.32 -17.38 33.99
CA GLN A 14 31.19 -15.94 34.22
C GLN A 14 30.61 -15.18 33.02
N HIS A 15 30.93 -15.59 31.79
CA HIS A 15 30.34 -15.01 30.58
C HIS A 15 28.92 -15.52 30.34
N SER A 16 28.59 -16.75 30.77
CA SER A 16 27.23 -17.29 30.70
C SER A 16 26.28 -16.65 31.71
N MET A 17 26.76 -16.23 32.90
CA MET A 17 25.92 -15.52 33.89
C MET A 17 25.66 -14.05 33.49
N LEU A 18 26.55 -13.39 32.77
CA LEU A 18 26.31 -12.05 32.21
C LEU A 18 25.34 -12.11 31.01
N GLY A 19 25.37 -13.18 30.22
CA GLY A 19 24.39 -13.40 29.14
C GLY A 19 22.98 -13.76 29.64
N ALA A 20 22.87 -14.48 30.76
CA ALA A 20 21.59 -14.88 31.34
C ALA A 20 20.87 -13.71 32.06
N ALA A 21 21.60 -12.72 32.58
CA ALA A 21 21.00 -11.52 33.19
C ALA A 21 20.42 -10.55 32.15
N ALA A 22 20.94 -10.56 30.90
CA ALA A 22 20.37 -9.76 29.81
C ALA A 22 19.14 -10.40 29.15
N ALA A 23 18.95 -11.73 29.32
CA ALA A 23 17.78 -12.44 28.78
C ALA A 23 16.55 -12.45 29.71
N ALA A 24 16.68 -12.00 30.97
CA ALA A 24 15.61 -12.06 31.97
C ALA A 24 14.75 -10.80 32.10
N PHE A 25 15.05 -9.71 31.35
CA PHE A 25 14.24 -8.49 31.35
C PHE A 25 14.00 -7.95 29.93
N PRO A 26 13.12 -8.57 29.12
CA PRO A 26 12.71 -7.96 27.86
C PRO A 26 11.76 -6.78 28.02
N GLY A 27 11.31 -6.48 29.24
CA GLY A 27 10.27 -5.48 29.54
C GLY A 27 10.73 -4.11 30.01
N LEU A 28 12.02 -3.86 30.19
CA LEU A 28 12.49 -2.59 30.77
C LEU A 28 13.21 -1.62 29.81
N LEU A 29 13.21 -1.93 28.51
CA LEU A 29 13.82 -1.04 27.50
C LEU A 29 12.82 -0.18 26.71
N LEU A 30 11.53 -0.17 27.09
CA LEU A 30 10.47 0.56 26.38
C LEU A 30 9.85 1.73 27.16
N ALA A 31 10.40 2.11 28.31
CA ALA A 31 9.92 3.25 29.08
C ALA A 31 11.01 4.33 29.27
N GLY A 32 11.59 4.77 28.16
CA GLY A 32 12.45 5.94 28.13
C GLY A 32 11.99 6.87 27.02
N ASN A 33 11.44 8.05 27.34
CA ASN A 33 11.31 9.20 26.45
C ASN A 33 12.71 9.68 25.99
N GLY A 34 13.56 8.77 25.52
CA GLY A 34 14.86 9.07 24.94
C GLY A 34 14.66 9.44 23.47
N LYS A 35 15.11 10.59 23.06
CA LYS A 35 15.22 11.00 21.66
C LYS A 35 15.82 9.84 20.85
N MET A 36 15.05 9.27 19.92
CA MET A 36 15.54 8.23 19.01
C MET A 36 16.35 8.87 17.86
N ASN A 37 17.37 9.65 18.19
CA ASN A 37 18.38 10.04 17.23
C ASN A 37 19.24 8.81 16.96
N ARG A 38 18.96 8.11 15.89
CA ARG A 38 19.79 7.02 15.44
C ARG A 38 21.00 7.60 14.71
N THR A 39 22.16 7.48 15.31
CA THR A 39 23.43 7.84 14.68
C THR A 39 23.89 6.74 13.73
N ALA A 40 24.74 7.14 12.75
CA ALA A 40 25.39 6.19 11.85
C ALA A 40 26.15 5.12 12.65
N THR A 41 26.02 3.86 12.25
CA THR A 41 26.67 2.73 12.89
C THR A 41 28.17 2.77 12.63
N PRO A 42 29.02 2.76 13.67
CA PRO A 42 30.46 2.61 13.48
C PRO A 42 30.77 1.34 12.69
N GLY A 43 31.57 1.46 11.63
CA GLY A 43 31.96 0.32 10.78
C GLY A 43 31.01 -0.03 9.64
N PHE A 44 29.82 0.54 9.53
CA PHE A 44 29.01 0.44 8.32
C PHE A 44 29.60 1.34 7.23
N ILE A 45 30.24 0.73 6.23
CA ILE A 45 30.83 1.46 5.10
C ILE A 45 29.79 1.51 3.98
N ALA A 46 29.13 2.66 3.83
CA ALA A 46 28.15 2.86 2.78
C ALA A 46 28.84 3.08 1.42
N ASP A 47 28.24 2.48 0.37
CA ASP A 47 28.57 2.79 -1.04
C ASP A 47 27.82 4.05 -1.49
N VAL A 48 26.60 4.22 -0.97
CA VAL A 48 25.72 5.36 -1.25
C VAL A 48 25.36 6.07 0.05
N GLU A 49 25.51 7.40 0.10
CA GLU A 49 25.01 8.23 1.20
C GLU A 49 24.13 9.34 0.66
N ILE A 50 22.95 9.47 1.23
CA ILE A 50 21.93 10.44 0.81
C ILE A 50 21.48 11.27 2.02
N GLU A 51 21.52 12.60 1.88
CA GLU A 51 20.77 13.50 2.74
C GLU A 51 19.34 13.57 2.27
N PHE A 52 18.37 13.32 3.15
CA PHE A 52 16.95 13.26 2.82
C PHE A 52 16.16 14.13 3.78
N ALA A 53 15.20 14.91 3.29
CA ALA A 53 14.36 15.75 4.14
C ALA A 53 12.89 15.67 3.71
N ALA A 54 11.98 15.59 4.70
CA ALA A 54 10.57 15.84 4.51
C ALA A 54 10.26 17.28 4.92
N GLN A 55 9.66 18.07 4.03
CA GLN A 55 9.36 19.48 4.30
C GLN A 55 8.12 19.99 3.55
N ALA A 56 7.56 21.11 4.02
CA ALA A 56 6.56 21.85 3.29
C ALA A 56 7.16 22.49 2.04
N ALA A 57 6.42 22.53 0.95
CA ALA A 57 6.83 23.14 -0.30
C ALA A 57 5.62 23.72 -1.07
N GLN A 58 5.90 24.55 -2.06
CA GLN A 58 4.93 25.06 -3.02
C GLN A 58 5.30 24.58 -4.42
N VAL A 59 4.32 24.04 -5.15
CA VAL A 59 4.53 23.51 -6.50
C VAL A 59 3.41 23.96 -7.44
N ASN A 60 3.77 24.43 -8.62
CA ASN A 60 2.80 24.71 -9.68
C ASN A 60 2.36 23.39 -10.31
N ILE A 61 1.31 22.76 -9.76
CA ILE A 61 0.71 21.55 -10.33
C ILE A 61 -0.01 21.87 -11.64
N PHE A 62 -0.76 22.97 -11.66
CA PHE A 62 -1.46 23.50 -12.83
C PHE A 62 -0.63 24.59 -13.53
N ASN A 63 -0.93 24.81 -14.81
CA ASN A 63 -0.25 25.84 -15.63
C ASN A 63 -0.69 27.27 -15.27
N SER A 64 -1.77 27.42 -14.50
CA SER A 64 -2.34 28.71 -14.10
C SER A 64 -2.86 28.67 -12.66
N GLY A 65 -2.99 29.83 -12.04
CA GLY A 65 -3.47 29.98 -10.67
C GLY A 65 -2.34 29.85 -9.63
N PRO A 66 -2.72 29.89 -8.33
CA PRO A 66 -1.76 29.81 -7.24
C PRO A 66 -1.01 28.47 -7.19
N ALA A 67 0.21 28.48 -6.68
CA ALA A 67 0.96 27.27 -6.36
C ALA A 67 0.26 26.46 -5.26
N THR A 68 0.30 25.15 -5.39
CA THR A 68 -0.27 24.21 -4.42
C THR A 68 0.68 24.03 -3.25
N GLN A 69 0.16 24.14 -2.03
CA GLN A 69 0.87 23.76 -0.82
C GLN A 69 0.95 22.23 -0.73
N VAL A 70 2.14 21.69 -0.62
CA VAL A 70 2.42 20.26 -0.58
C VAL A 70 3.42 19.93 0.52
N GLN A 71 3.55 18.64 0.81
CA GLN A 71 4.71 18.10 1.53
C GLN A 71 5.58 17.39 0.51
N LYS A 72 6.89 17.54 0.60
CA LYS A 72 7.80 17.01 -0.40
C LYS A 72 9.03 16.40 0.25
N PHE A 73 9.45 15.25 -0.27
CA PHE A 73 10.77 14.73 -0.03
C PHE A 73 11.79 15.41 -0.95
N ILE A 74 12.87 15.88 -0.33
CA ILE A 74 14.04 16.45 -1.01
C ILE A 74 15.24 15.60 -0.67
N ALA A 75 16.09 15.29 -1.65
CA ALA A 75 17.30 14.52 -1.43
C ALA A 75 18.51 15.13 -2.12
N THR A 76 19.66 15.01 -1.46
CA THR A 76 20.98 15.40 -1.97
C THR A 76 21.94 14.23 -1.82
N LEU A 77 22.65 13.88 -2.88
CA LEU A 77 23.65 12.82 -2.87
C LEU A 77 24.91 13.33 -2.15
N ARG A 78 25.32 12.62 -1.08
CA ARG A 78 26.59 12.87 -0.38
C ARG A 78 27.72 12.00 -0.91
N LYS A 79 27.41 10.75 -1.26
CA LYS A 79 28.33 9.74 -1.79
C LYS A 79 27.61 8.79 -2.72
N GLY A 80 28.26 8.34 -3.78
CA GLY A 80 27.73 7.34 -4.71
C GLY A 80 27.74 7.80 -6.16
N PRO A 81 27.23 6.97 -7.08
CA PRO A 81 27.13 7.30 -8.49
C PRO A 81 26.25 8.53 -8.73
N PRO A 82 26.59 9.44 -9.68
CA PRO A 82 25.84 10.68 -9.92
C PRO A 82 24.37 10.45 -10.31
N ASN A 83 24.05 9.32 -10.93
CA ASN A 83 22.71 8.92 -11.35
C ASN A 83 21.88 8.26 -10.24
N THR A 84 22.41 8.18 -9.00
CA THR A 84 21.65 7.65 -7.85
C THR A 84 20.34 8.40 -7.61
N LEU A 85 20.31 9.71 -7.88
CA LEU A 85 19.11 10.55 -7.74
C LEU A 85 18.68 11.09 -9.09
N THR A 86 17.46 10.77 -9.51
CA THR A 86 16.82 11.39 -10.68
C THR A 86 15.69 12.28 -10.22
N GLN A 87 15.81 13.58 -10.44
CA GLN A 87 14.78 14.56 -10.09
C GLN A 87 13.64 14.50 -11.12
N LEU A 88 12.40 14.67 -10.65
CA LEU A 88 11.22 14.87 -11.50
C LEU A 88 10.88 16.37 -11.51
N PRO A 89 11.27 17.12 -12.56
CA PRO A 89 11.12 18.58 -12.56
C PRO A 89 9.67 19.02 -12.45
N GLY A 90 9.44 20.07 -11.67
CA GLY A 90 8.16 20.76 -11.61
C GLY A 90 7.02 19.97 -10.97
N ASN A 91 7.30 18.90 -10.19
CA ASN A 91 6.29 18.17 -9.45
C ASN A 91 6.62 18.08 -7.95
N TYR A 92 5.67 17.54 -7.18
CA TYR A 92 5.81 17.40 -5.73
C TYR A 92 6.38 16.05 -5.29
N LEU A 93 6.49 15.07 -6.17
CA LEU A 93 7.09 13.78 -5.83
C LEU A 93 8.57 13.95 -5.46
N GLY A 94 9.05 13.11 -4.58
CA GLY A 94 10.47 12.99 -4.29
C GLY A 94 11.25 12.47 -5.50
N PRO A 95 12.60 12.54 -5.48
CA PRO A 95 13.43 12.03 -6.56
C PRO A 95 13.28 10.52 -6.73
N ILE A 96 13.53 10.01 -7.94
CA ILE A 96 13.71 8.58 -8.14
C ILE A 96 15.08 8.19 -7.56
N LEU A 97 15.08 7.16 -6.71
CA LEU A 97 16.30 6.59 -6.15
C LEU A 97 16.73 5.41 -7.03
N ASN A 98 17.92 5.47 -7.60
CA ASN A 98 18.46 4.40 -8.44
C ASN A 98 19.55 3.65 -7.66
N PHE A 99 19.31 2.39 -7.37
CA PHE A 99 20.23 1.53 -6.65
C PHE A 99 20.67 0.34 -7.49
N GLN A 100 21.81 -0.25 -7.11
CA GLN A 100 22.27 -1.53 -7.61
C GLN A 100 22.14 -2.59 -6.52
N GLN A 101 21.73 -3.79 -6.86
CA GLN A 101 21.76 -4.92 -5.94
C GLN A 101 23.16 -5.08 -5.31
N GLY A 102 23.22 -5.32 -4.01
CA GLY A 102 24.44 -5.43 -3.22
C GLY A 102 24.99 -4.11 -2.69
N GLN A 103 24.49 -2.96 -3.13
CA GLN A 103 24.93 -1.66 -2.58
C GLN A 103 24.52 -1.49 -1.11
N LYS A 104 25.45 -0.99 -0.32
CA LYS A 104 25.20 -0.55 1.07
C LYS A 104 24.82 0.92 1.07
N VAL A 105 23.61 1.20 1.54
CA VAL A 105 22.98 2.53 1.50
C VAL A 105 22.85 3.09 2.90
N ARG A 106 23.24 4.36 3.07
CA ARG A 106 22.97 5.15 4.27
C ARG A 106 22.13 6.37 3.88
N VAL A 107 21.02 6.57 4.57
CA VAL A 107 20.17 7.76 4.39
C VAL A 107 20.05 8.51 5.71
N PHE A 108 20.42 9.78 5.69
CA PHE A 108 20.23 10.72 6.79
C PHE A 108 18.90 11.44 6.57
N PHE A 109 17.86 11.00 7.25
CA PHE A 109 16.52 11.54 7.11
C PHE A 109 16.25 12.61 8.16
N ASN A 110 15.94 13.83 7.72
CA ASN A 110 15.58 14.96 8.55
C ASN A 110 14.08 15.26 8.42
N ASN A 111 13.37 15.37 9.53
CA ASN A 111 11.99 15.77 9.53
C ASN A 111 11.85 17.28 9.77
N ASN A 112 11.56 18.04 8.72
CA ASN A 112 11.31 19.47 8.76
C ASN A 112 9.82 19.82 8.66
N LEU A 113 8.92 18.82 8.85
CA LEU A 113 7.48 19.02 8.97
C LEU A 113 7.11 19.42 10.41
N LYS A 114 5.90 19.91 10.60
CA LYS A 114 5.35 20.21 11.94
C LYS A 114 4.86 18.96 12.68
N GLU A 115 4.53 17.92 11.95
CA GLU A 115 4.08 16.61 12.46
C GLU A 115 5.19 15.54 12.36
N PRO A 116 5.10 14.44 13.12
CA PRO A 116 6.04 13.33 13.02
C PRO A 116 6.06 12.71 11.62
N SER A 117 7.23 12.24 11.20
CA SER A 117 7.39 11.52 9.92
C SER A 117 8.44 10.42 10.03
N ILE A 118 8.34 9.42 9.16
CA ILE A 118 9.30 8.34 8.95
C ILE A 118 9.14 7.84 7.52
N ILE A 119 10.19 7.32 6.90
CA ILE A 119 10.15 6.78 5.53
C ILE A 119 10.06 5.27 5.59
N HIS A 120 9.06 4.71 4.92
CA HIS A 120 9.00 3.29 4.57
C HIS A 120 9.52 3.07 3.15
N TRP A 121 10.37 2.05 2.99
CA TRP A 121 10.92 1.61 1.71
C TRP A 121 10.06 0.49 1.14
N HIS A 122 8.88 0.83 0.64
CA HIS A 122 7.87 -0.11 0.17
C HIS A 122 8.41 -1.00 -0.94
N GLY A 123 8.51 -2.30 -0.66
CA GLY A 123 9.05 -3.30 -1.56
C GLY A 123 10.54 -3.59 -1.41
N LEU A 124 11.28 -2.86 -0.59
CA LEU A 124 12.64 -3.25 -0.25
C LEU A 124 12.69 -4.24 0.91
N HIS A 125 13.54 -5.24 0.79
CA HIS A 125 13.85 -6.18 1.85
C HIS A 125 15.01 -5.66 2.69
N VAL A 126 14.67 -5.01 3.80
CA VAL A 126 15.61 -4.31 4.68
C VAL A 126 15.44 -4.74 6.15
N PRO A 127 16.44 -4.54 7.02
CA PRO A 127 16.29 -4.81 8.44
C PRO A 127 15.16 -3.95 9.06
N GLN A 128 14.45 -4.50 10.06
CA GLN A 128 13.33 -3.84 10.74
C GLN A 128 13.58 -2.37 11.08
N HIS A 129 14.75 -2.09 11.65
CA HIS A 129 15.10 -0.73 12.07
C HIS A 129 15.29 0.25 10.90
N SER A 130 15.42 -0.27 9.68
CA SER A 130 15.50 0.51 8.45
C SER A 130 14.25 0.39 7.57
N ASP A 131 13.21 -0.35 8.00
CA ASP A 131 11.98 -0.56 7.24
C ASP A 131 11.01 0.64 7.31
N GLY A 132 11.21 1.55 8.28
CA GLY A 132 10.33 2.70 8.47
C GLY A 132 9.05 2.37 9.23
N HIS A 133 9.13 1.42 10.18
CA HIS A 133 8.01 1.12 11.05
C HIS A 133 7.55 2.38 11.83
N PRO A 134 6.23 2.61 12.02
CA PRO A 134 5.71 3.82 12.69
C PRO A 134 6.27 4.10 14.08
N MET A 135 6.72 3.06 14.81
CA MET A 135 7.36 3.19 16.11
C MET A 135 8.67 4.02 16.09
N TYR A 136 9.26 4.18 14.91
CA TYR A 136 10.50 4.94 14.70
C TYR A 136 10.24 6.36 14.16
N SER A 137 8.99 6.82 14.12
CA SER A 137 8.66 8.17 13.68
C SER A 137 9.42 9.22 14.49
N ILE A 138 10.01 10.18 13.78
CA ILE A 138 10.78 11.29 14.38
C ILE A 138 10.00 12.61 14.33
N ASN A 139 10.18 13.43 15.33
CA ASN A 139 9.54 14.74 15.45
C ASN A 139 10.24 15.80 14.59
N THR A 140 9.66 16.99 14.55
CA THR A 140 10.22 18.16 13.88
C THR A 140 11.65 18.45 14.32
N GLY A 141 12.56 18.60 13.37
CA GLY A 141 13.97 18.92 13.61
C GLY A 141 14.81 17.73 14.09
N GLU A 142 14.23 16.52 14.15
CA GLU A 142 15.00 15.30 14.48
C GLU A 142 15.52 14.64 13.20
N GLN A 143 16.58 13.85 13.36
CA GLN A 143 17.19 13.06 12.30
C GLN A 143 17.11 11.56 12.61
N PHE A 144 16.81 10.75 11.59
CA PHE A 144 16.89 9.30 11.63
C PHE A 144 17.88 8.79 10.58
N VAL A 145 18.74 7.85 10.94
CA VAL A 145 19.71 7.24 10.02
C VAL A 145 19.27 5.83 9.64
N TYR A 146 19.00 5.64 8.35
CA TYR A 146 18.79 4.32 7.77
C TYR A 146 20.10 3.75 7.28
N GLU A 147 20.30 2.45 7.49
CA GLU A 147 21.46 1.71 6.98
C GLU A 147 20.98 0.32 6.57
N PHE A 148 21.16 -0.01 5.29
CA PHE A 148 20.77 -1.30 4.73
C PHE A 148 21.58 -1.65 3.50
N GLU A 149 21.61 -2.94 3.17
CA GLU A 149 22.09 -3.45 1.90
C GLU A 149 20.90 -3.70 0.99
N VAL A 150 21.02 -3.37 -0.29
CA VAL A 150 19.99 -3.60 -1.31
C VAL A 150 20.01 -5.06 -1.72
N LEU A 151 19.19 -5.88 -1.10
CA LEU A 151 19.10 -7.32 -1.39
C LEU A 151 18.15 -7.64 -2.55
N ASN A 152 17.33 -6.68 -2.93
CA ASN A 152 16.31 -6.83 -3.96
C ASN A 152 16.92 -7.07 -5.33
N ARG A 153 16.23 -7.90 -6.14
CA ARG A 153 16.48 -8.01 -7.58
C ARG A 153 16.02 -6.77 -8.32
N ALA A 154 16.41 -6.64 -9.59
CA ALA A 154 15.99 -5.55 -10.46
C ALA A 154 14.48 -5.41 -10.55
N GLY A 155 13.98 -4.20 -10.37
CA GLY A 155 12.55 -3.88 -10.41
C GLY A 155 12.23 -2.48 -9.91
N THR A 156 10.93 -2.21 -9.82
CA THR A 156 10.37 -0.93 -9.42
C THR A 156 9.72 -1.05 -8.03
N SER A 157 10.24 -0.30 -7.07
CA SER A 157 9.68 -0.13 -5.73
C SER A 157 9.33 1.34 -5.52
N PHE A 158 8.81 1.70 -4.35
CA PHE A 158 8.62 3.09 -4.01
C PHE A 158 8.88 3.35 -2.53
N TYR A 159 8.98 4.60 -2.14
CA TYR A 159 9.11 5.02 -0.76
C TYR A 159 8.05 6.04 -0.43
N HIS A 160 7.59 6.03 0.81
CA HIS A 160 6.56 6.97 1.27
C HIS A 160 6.61 7.16 2.79
N SER A 161 5.91 8.19 3.26
CA SER A 161 5.75 8.39 4.69
C SER A 161 4.93 7.26 5.33
N HIS A 162 5.28 6.89 6.58
CA HIS A 162 4.64 5.79 7.30
C HIS A 162 4.40 6.10 8.79
N SER A 163 4.11 7.35 9.14
CA SER A 163 3.80 7.71 10.52
C SER A 163 2.41 7.30 10.94
N HIS A 164 2.29 6.82 12.18
CA HIS A 164 1.02 6.37 12.74
C HIS A 164 -0.08 7.45 12.62
N ASN A 165 -1.25 7.09 12.11
CA ASN A 165 -2.40 7.97 11.84
C ASN A 165 -2.16 9.09 10.81
N LEU A 166 -0.94 9.22 10.24
CA LEU A 166 -0.59 10.29 9.32
C LEU A 166 -0.19 9.78 7.93
N THR A 167 0.04 8.47 7.77
CA THR A 167 0.52 7.88 6.51
C THR A 167 -0.32 8.33 5.32
N ALA A 168 -1.63 8.16 5.39
CA ALA A 168 -2.52 8.47 4.28
C ALA A 168 -2.51 9.95 3.91
N GLU A 169 -2.56 10.85 4.88
CA GLU A 169 -2.54 12.29 4.64
C GLU A 169 -1.19 12.76 4.10
N GLN A 170 -0.09 12.31 4.69
CA GLN A 170 1.25 12.70 4.27
C GLN A 170 1.58 12.22 2.85
N VAL A 171 1.17 11.00 2.48
CA VAL A 171 1.29 10.50 1.11
C VAL A 171 0.39 11.29 0.15
N TYR A 172 -0.84 11.59 0.56
CA TYR A 172 -1.74 12.43 -0.23
C TYR A 172 -1.15 13.82 -0.48
N ARG A 173 -0.49 14.41 0.50
CA ARG A 173 0.16 15.72 0.39
C ARG A 173 1.46 15.71 -0.42
N GLY A 174 2.03 14.51 -0.74
CA GLY A 174 3.16 14.39 -1.66
C GLY A 174 4.38 13.63 -1.14
N LEU A 175 4.35 13.08 0.07
CA LEU A 175 5.50 12.33 0.62
C LEU A 175 5.59 10.92 0.04
N ALA A 176 5.96 10.83 -1.23
CA ALA A 176 6.22 9.60 -1.95
C ALA A 176 7.24 9.81 -3.10
N GLY A 177 7.89 8.73 -3.54
CA GLY A 177 8.77 8.69 -4.71
C GLY A 177 9.11 7.26 -5.11
N LEU A 178 9.71 7.06 -6.28
CA LEU A 178 10.07 5.75 -6.80
C LEU A 178 11.47 5.32 -6.36
N ILE A 179 11.67 4.00 -6.30
CA ILE A 179 12.96 3.34 -6.20
C ILE A 179 13.09 2.42 -7.40
N VAL A 180 14.21 2.50 -8.11
CA VAL A 180 14.60 1.58 -9.16
C VAL A 180 15.80 0.81 -8.67
N VAL A 181 15.68 -0.50 -8.63
CA VAL A 181 16.81 -1.40 -8.37
C VAL A 181 17.23 -2.03 -9.69
N ASN A 182 18.52 -2.07 -9.95
CA ASN A 182 19.12 -2.73 -11.10
C ASN A 182 20.01 -3.89 -10.62
N ASP A 183 20.19 -4.91 -11.44
CA ASP A 183 21.07 -6.04 -11.17
C ASP A 183 21.78 -6.55 -12.43
N GLY A 184 22.64 -7.53 -12.25
CA GLY A 184 23.40 -8.12 -13.35
C GLY A 184 22.57 -8.97 -14.30
N ASP A 185 21.38 -9.42 -13.90
CA ASP A 185 20.52 -10.22 -14.78
C ASP A 185 19.69 -9.32 -15.70
N GLU A 186 19.16 -8.21 -15.18
CA GLU A 186 18.50 -7.18 -16.00
C GLU A 186 19.45 -6.59 -17.05
N ALA A 187 20.70 -6.31 -16.67
CA ALA A 187 21.69 -5.72 -17.56
C ALA A 187 21.97 -6.54 -18.83
N LYS A 188 21.66 -7.84 -18.82
CA LYS A 188 21.85 -8.76 -19.96
C LYS A 188 20.69 -8.74 -20.96
N LEU A 189 19.56 -8.08 -20.61
CA LEU A 189 18.29 -8.21 -21.34
C LEU A 189 18.10 -7.15 -22.42
N GLU A 190 18.96 -6.15 -22.53
CA GLU A 190 18.86 -5.04 -23.48
C GLU A 190 17.48 -4.35 -23.47
N LEU A 191 16.85 -4.28 -22.28
CA LEU A 191 15.58 -3.58 -22.11
C LEU A 191 15.74 -2.08 -22.40
N PRO A 192 14.67 -1.39 -22.83
CA PRO A 192 14.72 0.07 -23.00
C PRO A 192 15.23 0.74 -21.72
N GLY A 193 16.26 1.57 -21.86
CA GLY A 193 16.91 2.29 -20.78
C GLY A 193 17.09 3.78 -21.10
N GLY A 194 17.58 4.58 -20.15
CA GLY A 194 17.77 6.01 -20.31
C GLY A 194 16.47 6.76 -20.62
N GLU A 195 16.43 7.50 -21.74
CA GLU A 195 15.23 8.24 -22.18
C GLU A 195 14.04 7.36 -22.57
N TYR A 196 14.24 6.04 -22.66
CA TYR A 196 13.21 5.05 -23.03
C TYR A 196 12.72 4.21 -21.83
N ASP A 197 13.20 4.51 -20.61
CA ASP A 197 12.75 3.93 -19.34
C ASP A 197 12.14 5.03 -18.47
N LEU A 198 10.82 5.12 -18.47
CA LEU A 198 10.09 6.27 -17.96
C LEU A 198 9.20 5.91 -16.78
N PRO A 199 9.13 6.77 -15.75
CA PRO A 199 8.17 6.62 -14.67
C PRO A 199 6.74 6.91 -15.15
N LEU A 200 5.77 6.19 -14.56
CA LEU A 200 4.33 6.40 -14.74
C LEU A 200 3.64 6.31 -13.37
N VAL A 201 3.92 7.27 -12.47
CA VAL A 201 3.30 7.32 -11.14
C VAL A 201 1.91 7.92 -11.27
N ILE A 202 0.89 7.08 -11.11
CA ILE A 202 -0.52 7.46 -11.25
C ILE A 202 -1.08 7.78 -9.86
N GLN A 203 -1.67 8.94 -9.71
CA GLN A 203 -2.29 9.40 -8.46
C GLN A 203 -3.58 10.12 -8.76
N ASP A 204 -4.50 10.17 -7.80
CA ASP A 204 -5.68 11.01 -7.90
C ASP A 204 -5.73 12.02 -6.75
N ARG A 205 -6.13 13.23 -7.06
CA ARG A 205 -6.20 14.36 -6.13
C ARG A 205 -7.47 15.19 -6.38
N SER A 206 -7.93 15.87 -5.35
CA SER A 206 -8.95 16.93 -5.47
C SER A 206 -8.35 18.27 -5.06
N PHE A 207 -8.78 19.31 -5.71
CA PHE A 207 -8.31 20.68 -5.47
C PHE A 207 -9.49 21.63 -5.33
N ASP A 208 -9.32 22.68 -4.53
CA ASP A 208 -10.24 23.80 -4.48
C ASP A 208 -9.99 24.80 -5.62
N SER A 209 -10.77 25.88 -5.62
CA SER A 209 -10.65 26.97 -6.62
C SER A 209 -9.33 27.75 -6.55
N GLN A 210 -8.55 27.56 -5.47
CA GLN A 210 -7.23 28.15 -5.27
C GLN A 210 -6.11 27.14 -5.50
N ASN A 211 -6.38 26.03 -6.20
CA ASN A 211 -5.44 24.94 -6.44
C ASN A 211 -4.89 24.27 -5.17
N GLN A 212 -5.56 24.37 -4.02
CA GLN A 212 -5.10 23.72 -2.80
C GLN A 212 -5.71 22.31 -2.66
N LEU A 213 -4.90 21.39 -2.13
CA LEU A 213 -5.29 19.99 -1.94
C LEU A 213 -6.47 19.86 -0.95
N GLN A 214 -7.49 19.11 -1.34
CA GLN A 214 -8.66 18.77 -0.56
C GLN A 214 -8.64 17.28 -0.22
N TYR A 215 -8.74 16.92 1.07
CA TYR A 215 -8.63 15.52 1.52
C TYR A 215 -9.62 15.20 2.64
N LEU A 216 -10.36 14.08 2.50
CA LEU A 216 -11.28 13.52 3.51
C LEU A 216 -12.28 14.52 4.11
N HIS A 217 -13.05 15.20 3.26
CA HIS A 217 -14.06 16.18 3.72
C HIS A 217 -15.34 15.52 4.21
N ALA A 218 -15.72 14.35 3.67
CA ALA A 218 -16.99 13.69 3.95
C ALA A 218 -16.80 12.34 4.68
N MET A 219 -17.80 11.95 5.51
CA MET A 219 -17.79 10.64 6.18
C MET A 219 -17.69 9.45 5.21
N PRO A 220 -18.37 9.44 4.04
CA PRO A 220 -18.20 8.35 3.08
C PRO A 220 -16.74 8.15 2.62
N GLU A 221 -15.98 9.23 2.43
CA GLU A 221 -14.56 9.16 2.04
C GLU A 221 -13.68 8.52 3.13
N ARG A 222 -14.07 8.70 4.40
CA ARG A 222 -13.37 8.09 5.55
C ARG A 222 -13.64 6.59 5.68
N ILE A 223 -14.78 6.12 5.17
CA ILE A 223 -15.21 4.72 5.27
C ILE A 223 -14.84 3.96 4.00
N MET A 224 -15.16 4.53 2.83
CA MET A 224 -15.01 3.86 1.52
C MET A 224 -13.70 4.20 0.82
N GLY A 225 -12.88 5.08 1.40
CA GLY A 225 -11.65 5.55 0.79
C GLY A 225 -11.83 6.83 -0.03
N PHE A 226 -10.76 7.60 -0.10
CA PHE A 226 -10.72 8.86 -0.82
C PHE A 226 -10.53 8.62 -2.33
N LEU A 227 -11.40 9.25 -3.14
CA LEU A 227 -11.33 9.26 -4.60
C LEU A 227 -11.21 10.70 -5.10
N GLY A 228 -10.06 11.04 -5.68
CA GLY A 228 -9.81 12.37 -6.22
C GLY A 228 -10.54 12.65 -7.54
N SER A 229 -10.81 13.89 -7.83
CA SER A 229 -11.48 14.34 -9.07
C SER A 229 -10.52 14.59 -10.22
N ASN A 230 -9.22 14.60 -9.98
CA ASN A 230 -8.19 14.82 -10.99
C ASN A 230 -7.20 13.68 -10.96
N ILE A 231 -6.92 13.09 -12.12
CA ILE A 231 -5.84 12.12 -12.28
C ILE A 231 -4.55 12.88 -12.57
N LEU A 232 -3.51 12.55 -11.81
CA LEU A 232 -2.16 13.08 -11.99
C LEU A 232 -1.23 11.94 -12.37
N VAL A 233 -0.39 12.17 -13.36
CA VAL A 233 0.71 11.27 -13.70
C VAL A 233 2.02 12.03 -13.49
N ASN A 234 2.93 11.44 -12.74
CA ASN A 234 4.19 12.08 -12.34
C ASN A 234 3.96 13.49 -11.75
N GLY A 235 2.90 13.63 -10.94
CA GLY A 235 2.53 14.87 -10.25
C GLY A 235 1.88 15.95 -11.11
N LYS A 236 1.50 15.67 -12.36
CA LYS A 236 0.86 16.62 -13.29
C LYS A 236 -0.47 16.07 -13.81
N PRO A 237 -1.52 16.91 -13.93
CA PRO A 237 -2.76 16.55 -14.61
C PRO A 237 -2.56 16.54 -16.13
N ASN A 238 -3.47 15.86 -16.85
CA ASN A 238 -3.48 15.80 -18.30
C ASN A 238 -2.12 15.40 -18.91
N ALA A 239 -1.55 14.31 -18.39
CA ALA A 239 -0.21 13.88 -18.77
C ALA A 239 -0.11 13.52 -20.26
N GLU A 240 0.90 14.06 -20.91
CA GLU A 240 1.24 13.78 -22.31
C GLU A 240 2.70 13.33 -22.39
N PHE A 241 2.93 12.22 -23.10
CA PHE A 241 4.26 11.71 -23.40
C PHE A 241 4.54 11.86 -24.89
N SER A 242 5.61 12.56 -25.23
CA SER A 242 6.15 12.55 -26.59
C SER A 242 7.05 11.33 -26.73
N VAL A 243 6.66 10.37 -27.58
CA VAL A 243 7.37 9.11 -27.78
C VAL A 243 7.80 8.98 -29.26
N LYS A 244 8.94 8.32 -29.49
CA LYS A 244 9.38 7.91 -30.82
C LYS A 244 8.69 6.60 -31.22
N SER A 245 8.67 6.25 -32.51
CA SER A 245 8.10 4.99 -33.00
C SER A 245 8.99 3.78 -32.65
N ARG A 246 9.13 3.47 -31.35
CA ARG A 246 9.93 2.37 -30.82
C ARG A 246 9.35 1.85 -29.50
N ALA A 247 9.93 0.78 -28.98
CA ALA A 247 9.57 0.26 -27.67
C ALA A 247 10.16 1.09 -26.52
N TYR A 248 9.36 1.22 -25.47
CA TYR A 248 9.68 1.87 -24.21
C TYR A 248 9.40 0.93 -23.04
N ARG A 249 10.10 1.12 -21.94
CA ARG A 249 9.74 0.62 -20.63
C ARG A 249 9.04 1.72 -19.85
N PHE A 250 7.85 1.45 -19.32
CA PHE A 250 7.18 2.36 -18.41
C PHE A 250 7.03 1.69 -17.05
N ARG A 251 7.57 2.34 -16.03
CA ARG A 251 7.48 1.88 -14.63
C ARG A 251 6.23 2.45 -13.99
N ALA A 252 5.11 1.74 -14.16
CA ALA A 252 3.82 2.18 -13.64
C ALA A 252 3.70 1.83 -12.14
N ALA A 253 3.30 2.84 -11.34
CA ALA A 253 3.03 2.70 -9.93
C ALA A 253 1.72 3.38 -9.58
N ASN A 254 0.87 2.70 -8.81
CA ASN A 254 -0.34 3.30 -8.26
C ASN A 254 -0.03 3.96 -6.91
N GLY A 255 0.15 5.27 -6.92
CA GLY A 255 0.37 6.11 -5.75
C GLY A 255 -0.89 6.80 -5.23
N SER A 256 -2.08 6.35 -5.65
CA SER A 256 -3.37 6.81 -5.09
C SER A 256 -3.62 6.23 -3.71
N ASN A 257 -4.41 6.94 -2.90
CA ASN A 257 -4.76 6.46 -1.58
C ASN A 257 -5.71 5.25 -1.61
N SER A 258 -6.69 5.25 -2.53
CA SER A 258 -7.73 4.21 -2.57
C SER A 258 -8.14 3.78 -3.97
N ARG A 259 -7.82 4.58 -4.99
CA ARG A 259 -8.28 4.32 -6.35
C ARG A 259 -7.54 3.15 -6.98
N ILE A 260 -8.30 2.16 -7.45
CA ILE A 260 -7.83 1.05 -8.27
C ILE A 260 -7.96 1.46 -9.74
N TYR A 261 -6.98 1.13 -10.55
CA TYR A 261 -7.00 1.38 -12.00
C TYR A 261 -7.10 0.08 -12.77
N LYS A 262 -7.88 0.10 -13.85
CA LYS A 262 -7.91 -0.94 -14.88
C LYS A 262 -7.26 -0.35 -16.13
N LEU A 263 -5.95 -0.49 -16.23
CA LEU A 263 -5.18 0.11 -17.32
C LEU A 263 -5.44 -0.61 -18.63
N GLY A 264 -5.73 0.14 -19.68
CA GLY A 264 -5.90 -0.41 -21.03
C GLY A 264 -5.85 0.69 -22.09
N TRP A 265 -5.46 0.32 -23.32
CA TRP A 265 -5.45 1.22 -24.43
C TRP A 265 -6.85 1.51 -24.96
N GLU A 266 -7.05 2.71 -25.48
CA GLU A 266 -8.32 3.13 -26.09
C GLU A 266 -8.71 2.28 -27.30
N ASP A 267 -7.71 1.87 -28.08
CA ASP A 267 -7.89 1.05 -29.30
C ASP A 267 -8.00 -0.46 -29.03
N GLY A 268 -7.95 -0.89 -27.75
CA GLY A 268 -8.02 -2.29 -27.36
C GLY A 268 -6.73 -3.07 -27.58
N THR A 269 -5.62 -2.44 -27.98
CA THR A 269 -4.31 -3.08 -28.04
C THR A 269 -3.95 -3.66 -26.67
N PRO A 270 -3.55 -4.93 -26.56
CA PRO A 270 -3.17 -5.51 -25.27
C PRO A 270 -1.94 -4.81 -24.66
N LEU A 271 -1.86 -4.82 -23.33
CA LEU A 271 -0.68 -4.36 -22.57
C LEU A 271 0.24 -5.54 -22.28
N THR A 272 1.54 -5.32 -22.31
CA THR A 272 2.55 -6.32 -21.96
C THR A 272 3.29 -5.91 -20.69
N ALA A 273 3.15 -6.72 -19.64
CA ALA A 273 3.91 -6.60 -18.40
C ALA A 273 5.22 -7.37 -18.53
N ILE A 274 6.31 -6.75 -18.06
CA ILE A 274 7.64 -7.38 -17.97
C ILE A 274 8.15 -7.46 -16.53
N GLY A 275 7.49 -6.79 -15.58
CA GLY A 275 7.80 -6.82 -14.15
C GLY A 275 6.58 -6.52 -13.30
N THR A 276 6.65 -6.89 -12.02
CA THR A 276 5.67 -6.60 -10.97
C THR A 276 6.36 -5.95 -9.78
N ASP A 277 5.65 -5.80 -8.66
CA ASP A 277 6.11 -5.13 -7.43
C ASP A 277 7.56 -5.46 -7.03
N ALA A 278 7.94 -6.71 -7.22
CA ALA A 278 9.19 -7.23 -6.68
C ALA A 278 10.17 -7.72 -7.76
N GLY A 279 10.07 -7.16 -8.94
CA GLY A 279 11.05 -7.34 -10.01
C GLY A 279 10.51 -7.91 -11.30
N LEU A 280 11.43 -8.20 -12.21
CA LEU A 280 11.11 -8.73 -13.53
C LEU A 280 10.43 -10.09 -13.46
N LEU A 281 9.52 -10.34 -14.41
CA LEU A 281 8.88 -11.63 -14.63
C LEU A 281 9.87 -12.65 -15.24
N ALA A 282 9.53 -13.93 -15.20
CA ALA A 282 10.31 -14.95 -15.89
C ALA A 282 10.18 -14.83 -17.43
N LYS A 283 9.04 -14.35 -17.90
CA LYS A 283 8.71 -14.05 -19.29
C LYS A 283 7.69 -12.92 -19.37
N PRO A 284 7.60 -12.18 -20.48
CA PRO A 284 6.56 -11.18 -20.67
C PRO A 284 5.16 -11.78 -20.59
N GLU A 285 4.22 -11.02 -20.02
CA GLU A 285 2.80 -11.38 -19.97
C GLU A 285 1.94 -10.31 -20.65
N THR A 286 1.23 -10.72 -21.70
CA THR A 286 0.31 -9.84 -22.43
C THR A 286 -1.11 -10.05 -21.89
N ARG A 287 -1.79 -8.93 -21.59
CA ARG A 287 -3.14 -8.90 -21.04
C ARG A 287 -4.00 -7.89 -21.80
N PRO A 288 -5.32 -8.12 -21.96
CA PRO A 288 -6.21 -7.12 -22.56
C PRO A 288 -6.28 -5.83 -21.76
N TYR A 289 -6.02 -5.90 -20.47
CA TYR A 289 -5.89 -4.79 -19.52
C TYR A 289 -5.09 -5.26 -18.32
N ILE A 290 -4.64 -4.33 -17.48
CA ILE A 290 -3.93 -4.64 -16.23
C ILE A 290 -4.64 -3.96 -15.07
N MET A 291 -4.97 -4.73 -14.02
CA MET A 291 -5.43 -4.19 -12.75
C MET A 291 -4.24 -3.69 -11.95
N LEU A 292 -4.37 -2.49 -11.39
CA LEU A 292 -3.31 -1.85 -10.62
C LEU A 292 -3.93 -1.21 -9.37
N ALA A 293 -3.84 -1.90 -8.24
CA ALA A 293 -4.34 -1.42 -6.95
C ALA A 293 -3.34 -0.47 -6.26
N PRO A 294 -3.76 0.34 -5.29
CA PRO A 294 -2.86 1.19 -4.51
C PRO A 294 -1.67 0.41 -3.97
N GLY A 295 -0.47 0.93 -4.21
CA GLY A 295 0.80 0.32 -3.84
C GLY A 295 1.32 -0.74 -4.79
N GLU A 296 0.54 -1.24 -5.74
CA GLU A 296 1.06 -2.15 -6.78
C GLU A 296 1.89 -1.38 -7.81
N ARG A 297 2.89 -2.07 -8.36
CA ARG A 297 3.72 -1.61 -9.47
C ARG A 297 3.70 -2.65 -10.58
N VAL A 298 3.83 -2.16 -11.81
CA VAL A 298 4.00 -3.01 -12.99
C VAL A 298 4.94 -2.30 -13.97
N ASP A 299 5.95 -3.02 -14.44
CA ASP A 299 6.79 -2.55 -15.52
C ASP A 299 6.16 -2.98 -16.84
N LEU A 300 5.86 -2.00 -17.69
CA LEU A 300 5.19 -2.19 -18.98
C LEU A 300 6.18 -2.06 -20.14
N TRP A 301 6.11 -3.00 -21.06
CA TRP A 301 6.69 -2.85 -22.39
C TRP A 301 5.64 -2.24 -23.30
N LEU A 302 5.82 -0.97 -23.69
CA LEU A 302 4.93 -0.26 -24.61
C LEU A 302 5.62 -0.05 -25.94
N ASP A 303 5.15 -0.74 -26.98
CA ASP A 303 5.75 -0.70 -28.32
C ASP A 303 4.95 0.22 -29.27
N PHE A 304 5.59 1.28 -29.69
CA PHE A 304 5.05 2.24 -30.66
C PHE A 304 5.68 2.07 -32.07
N SER A 305 6.50 1.03 -32.33
CA SER A 305 7.27 0.88 -33.58
C SER A 305 6.40 0.81 -34.83
N GLY A 306 5.20 0.26 -34.76
CA GLY A 306 4.24 0.19 -35.86
C GLY A 306 3.41 1.46 -36.11
N ARG A 307 3.55 2.49 -35.25
CA ARG A 307 2.71 3.69 -35.29
C ARG A 307 3.32 4.81 -36.14
N LYS A 308 2.45 5.58 -36.81
CA LYS A 308 2.85 6.70 -37.65
C LYS A 308 3.22 7.91 -36.78
N ALA A 309 4.24 8.69 -37.22
CA ALA A 309 4.50 10.00 -36.65
C ALA A 309 3.25 10.89 -36.73
N GLY A 310 2.96 11.64 -35.69
CA GLY A 310 1.75 12.44 -35.53
C GLY A 310 0.54 11.65 -35.00
N SER A 311 0.60 10.32 -34.87
CA SER A 311 -0.48 9.55 -34.25
C SER A 311 -0.48 9.69 -32.74
N GLN A 312 -1.65 9.47 -32.15
CA GLN A 312 -1.89 9.57 -30.71
C GLN A 312 -2.56 8.30 -30.19
N LEU A 313 -2.24 7.91 -28.98
CA LEU A 313 -2.85 6.80 -28.28
C LEU A 313 -3.09 7.20 -26.81
N THR A 314 -4.27 6.91 -26.30
CA THR A 314 -4.63 7.25 -24.92
C THR A 314 -4.70 5.98 -24.06
N LEU A 315 -3.98 6.00 -22.95
CA LEU A 315 -4.12 5.00 -21.89
C LEU A 315 -5.27 5.42 -20.97
N TYR A 316 -6.21 4.52 -20.75
CA TYR A 316 -7.39 4.73 -19.90
C TYR A 316 -7.34 3.89 -18.64
N SER A 317 -8.05 4.32 -17.61
CA SER A 317 -8.71 3.40 -16.69
C SER A 317 -10.01 2.97 -17.35
N LEU A 318 -10.15 1.66 -17.61
CA LEU A 318 -11.32 1.07 -18.27
C LEU A 318 -12.42 0.75 -17.25
N PRO A 319 -13.68 0.58 -17.68
CA PRO A 319 -14.77 0.23 -16.77
C PRO A 319 -14.59 -1.14 -16.11
N TYR A 320 -14.96 -1.25 -14.83
CA TYR A 320 -15.03 -2.49 -14.06
C TYR A 320 -16.00 -2.33 -12.88
N SER A 321 -16.34 -3.46 -12.21
CA SER A 321 -17.26 -3.48 -11.08
C SER A 321 -16.77 -4.42 -9.96
N GLY A 322 -17.49 -4.44 -8.84
CA GLY A 322 -17.28 -5.37 -7.75
C GLY A 322 -16.19 -4.98 -6.74
N VAL A 323 -15.63 -3.78 -6.83
CA VAL A 323 -14.61 -3.29 -5.88
C VAL A 323 -15.17 -2.34 -4.82
N MET A 324 -16.41 -1.90 -5.00
CA MET A 324 -17.13 -1.03 -4.09
C MET A 324 -18.44 -1.69 -3.64
N PRO A 325 -19.01 -1.30 -2.48
CA PRO A 325 -20.32 -1.79 -2.06
C PRO A 325 -21.39 -1.53 -3.12
N GLY A 326 -22.34 -2.47 -3.29
CA GLY A 326 -23.40 -2.34 -4.28
C GLY A 326 -24.30 -1.11 -4.08
N MET A 327 -24.32 -0.50 -2.89
CA MET A 327 -24.98 0.77 -2.63
C MET A 327 -24.24 1.95 -3.32
N TYR A 328 -22.92 1.91 -3.38
CA TYR A 328 -22.12 2.90 -4.11
C TYR A 328 -22.47 2.93 -5.60
N ASP A 329 -22.55 1.75 -6.23
CA ASP A 329 -22.90 1.63 -7.64
C ASP A 329 -24.30 2.16 -7.93
N ARG A 330 -25.27 1.93 -7.04
CA ARG A 330 -26.64 2.47 -7.17
C ARG A 330 -26.68 4.00 -7.08
N MET A 331 -25.97 4.59 -6.10
CA MET A 331 -25.90 6.04 -5.95
C MET A 331 -25.32 6.76 -7.18
N HIS A 332 -24.42 6.12 -7.92
CA HIS A 332 -23.79 6.71 -9.09
C HIS A 332 -24.55 6.47 -10.39
N LYS A 333 -25.33 5.38 -10.49
CA LYS A 333 -26.14 5.06 -11.68
C LYS A 333 -27.39 5.94 -11.78
N ASP A 334 -28.00 6.28 -10.66
CA ASP A 334 -29.29 6.97 -10.63
C ASP A 334 -29.17 8.51 -10.62
N GLY A 335 -27.94 9.05 -10.76
CA GLY A 335 -27.72 10.50 -10.82
C GLY A 335 -28.11 11.28 -9.53
N GLY A 336 -28.60 10.59 -8.50
CA GLY A 336 -29.14 11.16 -7.28
C GLY A 336 -28.16 11.42 -6.14
N GLY A 337 -26.90 11.00 -6.29
CA GLY A 337 -25.92 10.96 -5.20
C GLY A 337 -24.83 12.03 -5.22
N MET A 338 -24.95 13.09 -6.03
CA MET A 338 -23.89 14.09 -6.20
C MET A 338 -23.52 14.88 -4.94
N GLY A 339 -24.28 14.77 -3.84
CA GLY A 339 -24.01 15.51 -2.60
C GLY A 339 -23.13 14.79 -1.56
N MET A 340 -22.91 13.47 -1.70
CA MET A 340 -22.23 12.68 -0.65
C MET A 340 -20.77 12.29 -0.96
N MET A 341 -20.35 12.33 -2.22
CA MET A 341 -18.95 12.10 -2.61
C MET A 341 -18.46 13.20 -3.54
N HIS A 342 -17.31 13.77 -3.21
CA HIS A 342 -16.76 14.92 -3.95
C HIS A 342 -16.12 14.54 -5.29
N SER A 343 -15.90 13.26 -5.59
CA SER A 343 -15.26 12.84 -6.82
C SER A 343 -16.21 12.77 -8.01
N ARG A 344 -15.86 13.48 -9.10
CA ARG A 344 -16.52 13.36 -10.40
C ARG A 344 -16.07 12.12 -11.19
N LEU A 345 -15.05 11.41 -10.70
CA LEU A 345 -14.48 10.19 -11.30
C LEU A 345 -14.81 9.00 -10.41
N PRO A 346 -15.88 8.22 -10.70
CA PRO A 346 -16.25 7.08 -9.87
C PRO A 346 -15.20 5.96 -9.96
N GLN A 347 -15.10 5.17 -8.90
CA GLN A 347 -14.34 3.94 -8.91
C GLN A 347 -14.94 2.98 -9.95
N GLY A 348 -14.10 2.40 -10.83
CA GLY A 348 -14.58 1.59 -11.93
C GLY A 348 -15.14 2.35 -13.13
N GLY A 349 -15.04 3.68 -13.16
CA GLY A 349 -15.41 4.50 -14.32
C GLY A 349 -14.34 4.51 -15.43
N LYS A 350 -14.73 4.92 -16.65
CA LYS A 350 -13.81 5.15 -17.76
C LYS A 350 -13.31 6.59 -17.72
N PHE A 351 -11.99 6.78 -17.68
CA PHE A 351 -11.36 8.10 -17.78
C PHE A 351 -9.90 7.97 -18.27
N PRO A 352 -9.35 9.02 -18.93
CA PRO A 352 -8.00 9.00 -19.44
C PRO A 352 -6.97 9.05 -18.29
N ILE A 353 -5.86 8.35 -18.44
CA ILE A 353 -4.69 8.37 -17.58
C ILE A 353 -3.57 9.22 -18.21
N ALA A 354 -3.20 8.91 -19.44
CA ALA A 354 -2.15 9.61 -20.16
C ALA A 354 -2.32 9.49 -21.66
N VAL A 355 -1.83 10.50 -22.39
CA VAL A 355 -1.80 10.55 -23.86
C VAL A 355 -0.37 10.33 -24.34
N PHE A 356 -0.19 9.47 -25.33
CA PHE A 356 1.10 9.20 -25.97
C PHE A 356 1.05 9.71 -27.41
N LYS A 357 1.92 10.68 -27.73
CA LYS A 357 2.02 11.27 -29.06
C LYS A 357 3.30 10.78 -29.73
N VAL A 358 3.18 10.11 -30.87
CA VAL A 358 4.33 9.65 -31.64
C VAL A 358 4.94 10.83 -32.37
N SER A 359 6.12 11.28 -31.94
CA SER A 359 6.77 12.49 -32.45
C SER A 359 7.48 12.26 -33.77
N GLU A 360 8.20 11.13 -33.88
CA GLU A 360 9.02 10.81 -35.03
C GLU A 360 9.11 9.31 -35.30
N LYS A 361 9.39 8.94 -36.52
CA LYS A 361 9.68 7.57 -36.89
C LYS A 361 11.17 7.30 -36.72
N VAL A 362 11.52 6.21 -36.02
CA VAL A 362 12.89 5.73 -35.91
C VAL A 362 12.95 4.28 -36.39
N SER A 363 14.15 3.88 -36.89
CA SER A 363 14.39 2.50 -37.34
C SER A 363 14.88 1.58 -36.23
N ASP A 364 15.39 2.18 -35.16
CA ASP A 364 15.95 1.45 -34.02
C ASP A 364 14.87 1.22 -32.96
N SER A 365 14.48 -0.04 -32.74
CA SER A 365 13.58 -0.46 -31.66
C SER A 365 14.05 -1.82 -31.16
N PRO A 366 14.29 -1.97 -29.84
CA PRO A 366 14.63 -3.26 -29.28
C PRO A 366 13.46 -4.24 -29.44
N LYS A 367 13.79 -5.52 -29.53
CA LYS A 367 12.79 -6.59 -29.52
C LYS A 367 12.48 -7.01 -28.11
N LEU A 368 11.21 -7.30 -27.83
CA LEU A 368 10.81 -7.87 -26.55
C LEU A 368 11.46 -9.24 -26.36
N PRO A 369 12.26 -9.45 -25.30
CA PRO A 369 12.82 -10.77 -25.03
C PRO A 369 11.74 -11.80 -24.71
N GLU A 370 11.86 -13.01 -25.22
CA GLU A 370 10.93 -14.10 -24.92
C GLU A 370 11.06 -14.60 -23.48
N LYS A 371 12.28 -14.52 -22.92
CA LYS A 371 12.60 -14.83 -21.52
C LYS A 371 13.24 -13.62 -20.88
N LEU A 372 12.87 -13.34 -19.63
CA LEU A 372 13.45 -12.24 -18.87
C LEU A 372 14.45 -12.79 -17.85
N VAL A 373 14.00 -13.06 -16.62
CA VAL A 373 14.87 -13.56 -15.55
C VAL A 373 14.44 -14.94 -15.08
N SER A 374 15.36 -15.64 -14.42
CA SER A 374 15.06 -16.96 -13.83
C SER A 374 14.92 -16.82 -12.33
N PHE A 375 13.84 -17.36 -11.78
CA PHE A 375 13.66 -17.49 -10.33
C PHE A 375 12.88 -18.75 -10.00
N GLN A 376 13.06 -19.25 -8.79
CA GLN A 376 12.30 -20.39 -8.31
C GLN A 376 10.82 -20.03 -8.13
N ARG A 377 9.92 -20.79 -8.74
CA ARG A 377 8.50 -20.74 -8.42
C ARG A 377 8.25 -21.59 -7.18
N LEU A 378 7.85 -20.93 -6.09
CA LEU A 378 7.50 -21.60 -4.85
C LEU A 378 6.15 -22.29 -4.98
N THR A 379 6.00 -23.42 -4.30
CA THR A 379 4.82 -24.29 -4.33
C THR A 379 4.41 -24.69 -2.91
N GLU A 380 3.32 -25.43 -2.76
CA GLU A 380 2.92 -26.00 -1.48
C GLU A 380 3.92 -27.00 -0.88
N ARG A 381 4.86 -27.52 -1.69
CA ARG A 381 5.93 -28.43 -1.22
C ARG A 381 7.08 -27.70 -0.51
N ASP A 382 7.18 -26.39 -0.75
CA ASP A 382 8.24 -25.55 -0.20
C ASP A 382 7.88 -24.97 1.17
N VAL A 383 6.63 -25.15 1.63
CA VAL A 383 6.13 -24.59 2.90
C VAL A 383 6.02 -25.65 3.99
N ASP A 384 6.21 -25.24 5.23
CA ASP A 384 6.09 -26.13 6.40
C ASP A 384 4.70 -26.13 7.05
N ASN A 385 3.74 -25.35 6.51
CA ASN A 385 2.38 -25.20 7.04
C ASN A 385 1.29 -25.37 5.97
N ALA A 386 1.50 -26.20 4.95
CA ALA A 386 0.56 -26.36 3.83
C ALA A 386 -0.88 -26.67 4.27
N ALA A 387 -1.05 -27.54 5.28
CA ALA A 387 -2.37 -27.92 5.81
C ALA A 387 -3.04 -26.82 6.65
N ASN A 388 -2.25 -25.94 7.27
CA ASN A 388 -2.71 -24.89 8.18
C ASN A 388 -2.10 -23.54 7.80
N PRO A 389 -2.58 -22.89 6.74
CA PRO A 389 -2.09 -21.58 6.31
C PRO A 389 -2.27 -20.52 7.40
N LEU A 390 -1.30 -19.61 7.52
CA LEU A 390 -1.45 -18.45 8.40
C LEU A 390 -2.59 -17.55 7.89
N PRO A 391 -3.58 -17.19 8.73
CA PRO A 391 -4.68 -16.36 8.28
C PRO A 391 -4.31 -14.87 8.26
N ILE A 392 -4.76 -14.16 7.23
CA ILE A 392 -4.97 -12.71 7.23
C ILE A 392 -6.44 -12.49 6.94
N ALA A 393 -7.23 -12.44 8.00
CA ALA A 393 -8.66 -12.26 7.95
C ALA A 393 -9.00 -10.78 8.04
N ILE A 394 -9.56 -10.22 6.97
CA ILE A 394 -10.00 -8.83 6.90
C ILE A 394 -11.41 -8.77 7.47
N SER A 395 -11.63 -7.94 8.47
CA SER A 395 -12.96 -7.76 9.08
C SER A 395 -13.17 -6.31 9.54
N MET A 396 -14.38 -5.99 9.96
CA MET A 396 -14.72 -4.69 10.53
C MET A 396 -15.62 -4.87 11.76
N GLN A 397 -15.34 -4.14 12.81
CA GLN A 397 -16.19 -4.07 14.00
C GLN A 397 -16.37 -2.60 14.42
N HIS A 398 -17.62 -2.18 14.64
CA HIS A 398 -17.95 -0.80 15.04
C HIS A 398 -17.27 0.27 14.17
N MET A 399 -17.26 0.08 12.83
CA MET A 399 -16.59 0.94 11.84
C MET A 399 -15.07 1.04 11.99
N LYS A 400 -14.44 0.12 12.73
CA LYS A 400 -12.98 -0.01 12.81
C LYS A 400 -12.53 -1.19 11.97
N PRO A 401 -11.59 -0.99 11.04
CA PRO A 401 -10.99 -2.10 10.29
C PRO A 401 -10.15 -2.97 11.22
N LEU A 402 -10.24 -4.27 11.03
CA LEU A 402 -9.52 -5.26 11.81
C LEU A 402 -8.81 -6.23 10.87
N LEU A 403 -7.62 -6.66 11.28
CA LEU A 403 -6.94 -7.84 10.76
C LEU A 403 -6.90 -8.90 11.84
N ASN A 404 -7.33 -10.13 11.51
CA ASN A 404 -7.43 -11.23 12.48
C ASN A 404 -8.23 -10.84 13.74
N GLY A 405 -9.30 -10.06 13.57
CA GLY A 405 -10.17 -9.59 14.66
C GLY A 405 -9.57 -8.50 15.55
N LYS A 406 -8.45 -7.88 15.15
CA LYS A 406 -7.74 -6.86 15.95
C LYS A 406 -7.48 -5.59 15.18
N SER A 407 -7.57 -4.47 15.90
CA SER A 407 -7.02 -3.20 15.44
C SER A 407 -5.50 -3.21 15.55
N PHE A 408 -4.85 -2.40 14.73
CA PHE A 408 -3.41 -2.23 14.76
C PHE A 408 -2.90 -1.83 16.17
N ALA A 409 -1.80 -2.45 16.59
CA ALA A 409 -1.03 -2.07 17.77
C ALA A 409 0.46 -2.28 17.46
N MET A 410 1.29 -1.30 17.79
CA MET A 410 2.70 -1.25 17.40
C MET A 410 3.57 -2.40 17.93
N ASP A 411 3.20 -2.96 19.08
CA ASP A 411 4.02 -3.90 19.84
C ASP A 411 3.29 -5.20 20.21
N ARG A 412 2.04 -5.37 19.75
CA ARG A 412 1.25 -6.56 20.07
C ARG A 412 1.30 -7.57 18.94
N VAL A 413 2.01 -8.68 19.18
CA VAL A 413 2.08 -9.83 18.29
C VAL A 413 1.40 -11.02 18.95
N MET A 414 0.53 -11.72 18.21
CA MET A 414 -0.11 -12.95 18.67
C MET A 414 0.82 -14.14 18.49
N ASP A 415 0.61 -15.21 19.28
CA ASP A 415 1.47 -16.40 19.17
C ASP A 415 1.42 -17.03 17.77
N PHE A 416 0.25 -17.06 17.13
CA PHE A 416 0.11 -17.58 15.76
C PHE A 416 0.72 -16.67 14.68
N GLU A 417 1.00 -15.40 14.98
CA GLU A 417 1.68 -14.45 14.08
C GLU A 417 3.21 -14.56 14.16
N LYS A 418 3.73 -15.31 15.14
CA LYS A 418 5.16 -15.54 15.29
C LYS A 418 5.62 -16.57 14.27
N VAL A 419 6.53 -16.18 13.42
CA VAL A 419 7.07 -17.01 12.34
C VAL A 419 8.55 -17.23 12.57
N ALA A 420 9.01 -18.49 12.43
CA ALA A 420 10.42 -18.82 12.58
C ALA A 420 11.24 -18.22 11.44
N LEU A 421 12.37 -17.60 11.78
CA LEU A 421 13.35 -17.14 10.80
C LEU A 421 13.90 -18.36 10.02
N GLY A 422 14.05 -18.22 8.70
CA GLY A 422 14.46 -19.29 7.80
C GLY A 422 13.30 -20.15 7.26
N SER A 423 12.05 -19.91 7.72
CA SER A 423 10.88 -20.65 7.25
C SER A 423 10.28 -20.05 6.00
N ILE A 424 9.52 -20.87 5.26
CA ILE A 424 8.65 -20.44 4.16
C ILE A 424 7.22 -20.80 4.55
N LYS A 425 6.32 -19.82 4.53
CA LYS A 425 4.94 -20.00 4.99
C LYS A 425 3.93 -19.78 3.88
N LYS A 426 2.90 -20.61 3.89
CA LYS A 426 1.65 -20.36 3.18
C LYS A 426 0.77 -19.45 4.04
N ILE A 427 0.26 -18.39 3.42
CA ILE A 427 -0.61 -17.40 4.05
C ILE A 427 -1.91 -17.35 3.25
N LYS A 428 -3.04 -17.31 3.95
CA LYS A 428 -4.38 -17.22 3.37
C LYS A 428 -5.00 -15.87 3.69
N ILE A 429 -5.28 -15.07 2.66
CA ILE A 429 -5.85 -13.72 2.79
C ILE A 429 -7.30 -13.77 2.34
N PHE A 430 -8.24 -13.32 3.16
CA PHE A 430 -9.67 -13.40 2.88
C PHE A 430 -10.49 -12.39 3.70
N HIS A 431 -11.73 -12.14 3.26
CA HIS A 431 -12.70 -11.37 4.04
C HIS A 431 -13.44 -12.31 4.99
N ASP A 432 -13.40 -11.98 6.30
CA ASP A 432 -14.10 -12.76 7.34
C ASP A 432 -15.48 -12.17 7.62
N HIS A 433 -16.49 -12.75 6.98
CA HIS A 433 -17.89 -12.36 7.14
C HIS A 433 -18.53 -12.90 8.41
N ASP A 434 -18.00 -13.98 9.00
CA ASP A 434 -18.63 -14.70 10.10
C ASP A 434 -18.38 -14.04 11.46
N SER A 435 -17.23 -13.39 11.65
CA SER A 435 -16.91 -12.69 12.89
C SER A 435 -17.75 -11.41 13.12
N ALA A 436 -18.34 -10.84 12.07
CA ALA A 436 -19.22 -9.69 12.18
C ALA A 436 -20.62 -10.02 12.73
N GLY A 437 -21.03 -11.30 12.73
CA GLY A 437 -22.37 -11.77 13.14
C GLY A 437 -22.47 -12.38 14.55
N GLN A 438 -21.37 -12.80 15.16
CA GLN A 438 -21.44 -13.62 16.38
C GLN A 438 -21.67 -12.83 17.71
N HIS A 439 -21.72 -11.52 17.70
CA HIS A 439 -22.01 -10.73 18.90
C HIS A 439 -23.39 -10.06 18.93
N SER A 440 -24.27 -10.32 17.97
CA SER A 440 -25.67 -9.86 18.02
C SER A 440 -26.68 -10.91 18.52
N GLY A 441 -26.23 -12.09 18.89
CA GLY A 441 -27.05 -13.21 19.30
C GLY A 441 -26.78 -13.75 20.69
N GLY A 442 -26.68 -12.90 21.71
CA GLY A 442 -26.35 -13.31 23.06
C GLY A 442 -27.01 -12.49 24.17
N MET A 443 -28.29 -12.10 24.01
CA MET A 443 -29.16 -11.86 25.18
C MET A 443 -30.28 -12.85 25.12
N GLY A 444 -29.98 -14.06 25.64
CA GLY A 444 -30.95 -15.09 25.87
C GLY A 444 -31.98 -14.61 26.90
N MET A 445 -33.22 -14.74 26.53
CA MET A 445 -34.34 -14.76 27.49
C MET A 445 -34.02 -15.73 28.62
N MET A 446 -33.91 -15.23 29.83
CA MET A 446 -34.16 -16.01 31.04
C MET A 446 -35.11 -15.23 31.92
N GLY A 447 -36.18 -15.91 32.27
CA GLY A 447 -36.93 -15.63 33.48
C GLY A 447 -38.34 -15.14 33.26
N GLY A 448 -39.25 -16.11 32.99
CA GLY A 448 -40.64 -15.91 33.35
C GLY A 448 -40.73 -15.78 34.89
N MET A 449 -41.41 -14.76 35.36
CA MET A 449 -41.97 -14.73 36.68
C MET A 449 -43.45 -14.37 36.57
N GLN A 450 -44.17 -15.22 37.29
CA GLN A 450 -45.60 -15.30 37.45
C GLN A 450 -46.25 -14.00 37.96
N HIS A 451 -47.49 -13.85 37.57
CA HIS A 451 -48.51 -12.95 38.14
C HIS A 451 -48.59 -13.00 39.64
N GLY A 452 -48.69 -11.83 40.23
CA GLY A 452 -49.23 -11.62 41.58
C GLY A 452 -50.07 -10.35 41.54
N ASP A 453 -51.39 -10.56 41.59
CA ASP A 453 -52.39 -9.52 41.73
C ASP A 453 -52.20 -8.81 43.07
N ASN A 454 -52.32 -7.50 43.06
CA ASN A 454 -52.86 -6.75 44.18
C ASN A 454 -53.45 -5.42 43.75
N GLU A 455 -54.76 -5.33 43.92
CA GLU A 455 -55.57 -4.12 43.93
C GLU A 455 -55.13 -3.15 45.03
N HIS A 456 -55.16 -1.86 44.77
CA HIS A 456 -55.79 -0.86 45.62
C HIS A 456 -55.87 0.52 44.93
N ASN A 457 -57.11 0.93 44.76
CA ASN A 457 -57.82 2.21 44.92
C ASN A 457 -57.02 3.51 45.23
N GLY A 458 -57.44 4.59 44.54
CA GLY A 458 -57.56 5.88 45.20
C GLY A 458 -57.27 7.10 44.31
N GLU A 459 -58.37 7.69 43.81
CA GLU A 459 -58.76 9.12 43.72
C GLU A 459 -57.97 10.11 42.83
N SER A 460 -58.69 10.51 41.87
CA SER A 460 -59.10 11.83 41.33
C SER A 460 -58.18 13.05 41.54
N GLY A 461 -57.92 13.74 40.41
CA GLY A 461 -57.41 15.11 40.36
C GLY A 461 -57.36 15.64 38.93
N ASP A 462 -58.46 16.21 38.51
CA ASP A 462 -58.67 16.97 37.29
C ASP A 462 -57.75 18.19 37.21
N HIS A 463 -57.00 18.38 36.13
CA HIS A 463 -56.72 19.68 35.56
C HIS A 463 -56.47 19.60 34.04
N LYS A 464 -57.43 20.08 33.29
CA LYS A 464 -57.34 20.51 31.91
C LYS A 464 -56.35 21.68 31.75
N MET A 465 -55.46 21.59 30.78
CA MET A 465 -55.23 22.67 29.82
C MET A 465 -54.31 22.27 28.66
N GLY A 466 -54.76 22.50 27.45
CA GLY A 466 -54.06 23.13 26.37
C GLY A 466 -53.22 22.27 25.46
N GLY A 467 -53.77 21.87 24.31
CA GLY A 467 -53.05 21.20 23.23
C GLY A 467 -52.06 22.09 22.52
N MET A 468 -51.02 21.46 22.03
CA MET A 468 -50.32 21.86 20.80
C MET A 468 -49.56 20.67 20.20
N GLY A 469 -49.83 20.47 18.98
CA GLY A 469 -49.16 19.89 17.84
C GLY A 469 -48.13 18.77 18.03
N GLY A 470 -48.42 17.66 17.37
CA GLY A 470 -47.55 16.50 17.23
C GLY A 470 -46.22 16.80 16.57
N MET A 471 -45.17 16.19 17.14
CA MET A 471 -43.96 15.90 16.41
C MET A 471 -43.68 14.41 16.55
N GLY A 472 -43.88 13.74 15.40
CA GLY A 472 -43.74 12.31 15.25
C GLY A 472 -42.32 11.84 15.48
N GLY A 473 -42.23 10.75 16.15
CA GLY A 473 -41.31 9.65 16.04
C GLY A 473 -39.86 9.90 15.65
N MET A 474 -38.98 10.13 16.62
CA MET A 474 -37.55 9.83 16.49
C MET A 474 -37.25 8.45 17.11
N GLY A 475 -37.78 7.41 16.47
CA GLY A 475 -37.42 6.02 16.75
C GLY A 475 -36.59 5.50 15.58
N GLY A 476 -35.29 5.27 15.77
CA GLY A 476 -34.51 4.60 14.71
C GLY A 476 -33.02 4.88 14.67
N MET A 477 -32.35 5.16 15.80
CA MET A 477 -30.87 5.26 15.77
C MET A 477 -30.15 3.93 16.09
N GLY A 478 -30.87 2.79 16.20
CA GLY A 478 -30.29 1.47 16.47
C GLY A 478 -29.76 0.71 15.25
N GLY A 479 -30.00 1.18 14.03
CA GLY A 479 -29.68 0.44 12.80
C GLY A 479 -28.37 0.81 12.09
N MET A 480 -27.67 1.87 12.48
CA MET A 480 -26.46 2.32 11.77
C MET A 480 -25.21 1.48 12.06
N GLY A 481 -25.11 0.79 13.18
CA GLY A 481 -23.95 -0.04 13.53
C GLY A 481 -23.79 -1.30 12.67
N GLY A 482 -24.89 -1.86 12.18
CA GLY A 482 -24.88 -3.05 11.32
C GLY A 482 -24.62 -2.74 9.84
N MET A 483 -25.03 -1.56 9.36
CA MET A 483 -24.81 -1.18 7.96
C MET A 483 -23.34 -0.88 7.64
N GLY A 484 -22.57 -0.27 8.54
CA GLY A 484 -21.19 0.10 8.31
C GLY A 484 -20.25 -1.12 8.18
N GLY A 485 -20.48 -2.18 8.97
CA GLY A 485 -19.70 -3.40 8.94
C GLY A 485 -19.88 -4.19 7.64
N GLY A 486 -21.12 -4.33 7.16
CA GLY A 486 -21.41 -5.01 5.90
C GLY A 486 -20.85 -4.29 4.68
N MET A 487 -20.84 -2.97 4.66
CA MET A 487 -20.36 -2.18 3.52
C MET A 487 -18.86 -2.37 3.26
N MET A 488 -18.00 -2.39 4.29
CA MET A 488 -16.56 -2.56 4.10
C MET A 488 -16.20 -3.98 3.64
N MET A 489 -16.95 -4.98 4.08
CA MET A 489 -16.78 -6.37 3.64
C MET A 489 -17.13 -6.58 2.15
N GLU A 490 -17.86 -5.64 1.54
CA GLU A 490 -18.17 -5.62 0.11
C GLU A 490 -17.14 -4.80 -0.71
N MET A 491 -16.02 -4.37 -0.11
CA MET A 491 -14.96 -3.62 -0.80
C MET A 491 -13.76 -4.50 -1.11
N ALA A 492 -13.11 -4.21 -2.22
CA ALA A 492 -11.81 -4.81 -2.53
C ALA A 492 -10.70 -4.16 -1.68
N HIS A 493 -9.75 -4.97 -1.23
CA HIS A 493 -8.64 -4.51 -0.40
C HIS A 493 -7.29 -4.85 -1.03
N PRO A 494 -6.42 -3.87 -1.30
CA PRO A 494 -5.01 -4.13 -1.54
C PRO A 494 -4.34 -4.46 -0.19
N ILE A 495 -3.69 -5.62 -0.13
CA ILE A 495 -2.98 -6.10 1.06
C ILE A 495 -1.49 -6.06 0.78
N HIS A 496 -0.78 -5.24 1.54
CA HIS A 496 0.68 -5.14 1.50
C HIS A 496 1.30 -5.81 2.72
N LEU A 497 2.36 -6.59 2.48
CA LEU A 497 3.15 -7.22 3.52
C LEU A 497 4.58 -6.69 3.48
N HIS A 498 4.98 -6.04 4.56
CA HIS A 498 6.35 -5.53 4.71
C HIS A 498 7.42 -6.63 4.68
N GLY A 499 8.65 -6.22 4.50
CA GLY A 499 9.83 -7.09 4.49
C GLY A 499 9.97 -7.87 3.18
N GLN A 500 10.19 -9.18 3.26
CA GLN A 500 10.46 -10.01 2.10
C GLN A 500 9.21 -10.19 1.21
N GLN A 501 9.42 -10.24 -0.10
CA GLN A 501 8.36 -10.43 -1.10
C GLN A 501 7.81 -11.86 -1.05
N TYR A 502 6.66 -12.07 -1.70
CA TYR A 502 5.96 -13.35 -1.78
C TYR A 502 5.56 -13.69 -3.22
N GLN A 503 5.07 -14.90 -3.42
CA GLN A 503 4.45 -15.34 -4.67
C GLN A 503 2.99 -15.74 -4.42
N ILE A 504 2.10 -15.43 -5.35
CA ILE A 504 0.71 -15.85 -5.29
C ILE A 504 0.63 -17.30 -5.76
N LEU A 505 0.07 -18.18 -4.93
CA LEU A 505 -0.19 -19.59 -5.28
C LEU A 505 -1.50 -19.74 -6.02
N SER A 506 -2.57 -19.16 -5.48
CA SER A 506 -3.92 -19.34 -6.01
C SER A 506 -4.84 -18.17 -5.67
N ARG A 507 -5.89 -18.02 -6.49
CA ARG A 507 -7.05 -17.18 -6.23
C ARG A 507 -8.30 -18.04 -6.27
N ASN A 508 -9.09 -18.04 -5.21
CA ASN A 508 -10.37 -18.70 -5.15
C ASN A 508 -11.50 -17.65 -5.14
N ALA A 509 -12.19 -17.51 -6.25
CA ALA A 509 -13.26 -16.56 -6.46
C ALA A 509 -14.66 -17.19 -6.38
N ALA A 510 -14.83 -18.38 -5.78
CA ALA A 510 -16.10 -19.08 -5.73
C ALA A 510 -17.22 -18.29 -5.01
N LYS A 511 -16.85 -17.38 -4.10
CA LYS A 511 -17.79 -16.50 -3.40
C LYS A 511 -17.86 -15.07 -3.98
N VAL A 512 -17.10 -14.77 -5.02
CA VAL A 512 -17.15 -13.48 -5.73
C VAL A 512 -18.32 -13.51 -6.71
N LYS A 513 -19.05 -12.40 -6.86
CA LYS A 513 -20.11 -12.28 -7.88
C LYS A 513 -19.50 -12.51 -9.27
N PRO A 514 -19.93 -13.52 -10.05
CA PRO A 514 -19.28 -13.88 -11.31
C PRO A 514 -19.20 -12.74 -12.34
N ALA A 515 -20.26 -11.91 -12.43
CA ALA A 515 -20.32 -10.77 -13.35
C ALA A 515 -19.29 -9.70 -13.00
N ASP A 516 -19.06 -9.44 -11.71
CA ASP A 516 -18.05 -8.48 -11.24
C ASP A 516 -16.64 -9.02 -11.46
N TYR A 517 -16.39 -10.28 -11.10
CA TYR A 517 -15.07 -10.90 -11.26
C TYR A 517 -14.63 -11.00 -12.72
N ALA A 518 -15.58 -11.24 -13.63
CA ALA A 518 -15.33 -11.25 -15.07
C ALA A 518 -14.77 -9.92 -15.60
N THR A 519 -15.03 -8.80 -14.92
CA THR A 519 -14.51 -7.49 -15.34
C THR A 519 -13.06 -7.23 -14.96
N VAL A 520 -12.47 -8.03 -14.06
CA VAL A 520 -11.14 -7.76 -13.46
C VAL A 520 -10.15 -8.93 -13.59
N LYS A 521 -10.63 -10.19 -13.65
CA LYS A 521 -9.80 -11.41 -13.51
C LYS A 521 -8.66 -11.53 -14.50
N ASP A 522 -8.85 -11.04 -15.73
CA ASP A 522 -7.86 -11.18 -16.80
C ASP A 522 -6.76 -10.10 -16.74
N GLY A 523 -6.85 -9.18 -15.77
CA GLY A 523 -5.89 -8.12 -15.54
C GLY A 523 -4.89 -8.36 -14.41
N PHE A 524 -5.00 -9.46 -13.67
CA PHE A 524 -4.05 -9.79 -12.61
C PHE A 524 -2.77 -10.39 -13.18
N ILE A 525 -1.61 -9.97 -12.66
CA ILE A 525 -0.29 -10.51 -12.98
C ILE A 525 0.25 -11.20 -11.73
N ASP A 526 0.02 -12.52 -11.64
CA ASP A 526 0.30 -13.31 -10.43
C ASP A 526 1.55 -14.21 -10.57
N SER A 527 2.20 -14.23 -11.73
CA SER A 527 3.34 -15.10 -12.00
C SER A 527 4.65 -14.59 -11.42
N GLY A 528 4.72 -13.31 -11.06
CA GLY A 528 5.90 -12.65 -10.50
C GLY A 528 6.00 -12.73 -8.98
N TRP A 529 7.06 -12.15 -8.46
CA TRP A 529 7.16 -11.82 -7.05
C TRP A 529 6.40 -10.52 -6.77
N LYS A 530 5.69 -10.49 -5.64
CA LYS A 530 4.85 -9.35 -5.23
C LYS A 530 5.08 -9.00 -3.78
N ASP A 531 4.65 -7.81 -3.39
CA ASP A 531 4.55 -7.38 -2.00
C ASP A 531 3.14 -6.84 -1.67
N THR A 532 2.35 -6.56 -2.70
CA THR A 532 0.98 -6.06 -2.59
C THR A 532 0.05 -6.91 -3.46
N VAL A 533 -1.13 -7.27 -2.97
CA VAL A 533 -2.13 -8.05 -3.72
C VAL A 533 -3.53 -7.48 -3.53
N LEU A 534 -4.23 -7.26 -4.64
CA LEU A 534 -5.66 -6.91 -4.61
C LEU A 534 -6.49 -8.16 -4.31
N VAL A 535 -7.32 -8.09 -3.27
CA VAL A 535 -8.28 -9.13 -2.86
C VAL A 535 -9.69 -8.61 -3.10
N MET A 536 -10.45 -9.29 -3.97
CA MET A 536 -11.82 -8.93 -4.29
C MET A 536 -12.78 -9.36 -3.16
N PRO A 537 -13.95 -8.69 -2.97
CA PRO A 537 -14.94 -9.12 -1.99
C PRO A 537 -15.37 -10.58 -2.20
N GLY A 538 -15.22 -11.40 -1.18
CA GLY A 538 -15.51 -12.84 -1.25
C GLY A 538 -14.39 -13.69 -1.87
N GLU A 539 -13.30 -13.09 -2.35
CA GLU A 539 -12.12 -13.81 -2.83
C GLU A 539 -11.26 -14.31 -1.67
N THR A 540 -10.63 -15.44 -1.87
CA THR A 540 -9.52 -15.92 -1.04
C THR A 540 -8.27 -15.99 -1.90
N VAL A 541 -7.18 -15.36 -1.44
CA VAL A 541 -5.86 -15.42 -2.09
C VAL A 541 -4.90 -16.18 -1.18
N GLU A 542 -4.22 -17.17 -1.74
CA GLU A 542 -3.16 -17.90 -1.05
C GLU A 542 -1.80 -17.48 -1.61
N ILE A 543 -0.90 -17.14 -0.72
CA ILE A 543 0.47 -16.71 -1.04
C ILE A 543 1.50 -17.59 -0.34
N VAL A 544 2.70 -17.64 -0.90
CA VAL A 544 3.88 -18.23 -0.25
C VAL A 544 4.90 -17.14 0.00
N LYS A 545 5.26 -16.96 1.27
CA LYS A 545 6.21 -15.94 1.72
C LYS A 545 7.39 -16.57 2.47
N PRO A 546 8.63 -16.35 2.02
CA PRO A 546 9.80 -16.65 2.81
C PRO A 546 9.97 -15.62 3.95
N PHE A 547 10.58 -16.06 5.07
CA PHE A 547 10.94 -15.23 6.21
C PHE A 547 12.41 -15.45 6.53
N GLN A 548 13.28 -14.79 5.78
CA GLN A 548 14.74 -15.00 5.79
C GLN A 548 15.46 -13.70 6.16
N ASP A 549 16.76 -13.80 6.40
CA ASP A 549 17.72 -12.71 6.58
C ASP A 549 17.57 -11.89 7.87
N TYR A 550 16.37 -11.41 8.20
CA TYR A 550 16.17 -10.49 9.31
C TYR A 550 15.09 -10.95 10.28
N LYS A 551 15.37 -10.83 11.59
CA LYS A 551 14.32 -10.86 12.63
C LYS A 551 13.64 -9.49 12.64
N ALA A 552 12.31 -9.47 12.51
CA ALA A 552 11.56 -8.23 12.39
C ALA A 552 10.13 -8.35 12.91
N TYR A 553 9.54 -7.22 13.31
CA TYR A 553 8.10 -7.02 13.32
C TYR A 553 7.71 -6.57 11.91
N PHE A 554 6.88 -7.34 11.24
CA PHE A 554 6.37 -6.98 9.92
C PHE A 554 4.98 -6.36 10.04
N CYS A 555 4.80 -5.19 9.44
CA CYS A 555 3.47 -4.63 9.28
C CYS A 555 2.72 -5.37 8.17
N ILE A 556 1.44 -5.61 8.39
CA ILE A 556 0.48 -6.02 7.35
C ILE A 556 -0.49 -4.88 7.21
N ILE A 557 -0.59 -4.34 6.00
CA ILE A 557 -1.41 -3.16 5.72
C ILE A 557 -2.50 -3.54 4.74
N ALA A 558 -3.75 -3.45 5.20
CA ALA A 558 -4.93 -3.52 4.35
C ALA A 558 -5.29 -2.11 3.90
N THR A 559 -5.21 -1.81 2.60
CA THR A 559 -5.43 -0.47 2.05
C THR A 559 -4.32 0.50 2.45
N ILE A 560 -3.26 0.52 1.68
CA ILE A 560 -1.95 1.13 1.98
C ILE A 560 -2.04 2.60 2.41
N LEU A 561 -3.05 3.33 2.00
CA LEU A 561 -3.02 4.78 2.10
C LEU A 561 -4.27 5.39 2.74
N ASN A 562 -5.22 4.59 3.24
CA ASN A 562 -6.43 5.07 3.93
C ASN A 562 -6.49 4.74 5.42
N MET A 563 -5.52 4.03 5.95
CA MET A 563 -5.53 3.68 7.36
C MET A 563 -5.22 4.91 8.23
N LYS A 564 -6.17 5.26 9.08
CA LYS A 564 -5.84 5.65 10.45
C LYS A 564 -5.36 4.37 11.14
N THR A 565 -4.08 4.07 11.00
CA THR A 565 -3.41 3.03 11.78
C THR A 565 -3.43 3.41 13.24
#